data_74ded4668342846935393e4bf9287ba8
#
_entry.id   74ded4668342846935393e4bf9287ba8
#
_cell.length_a   1.000
_cell.length_b   1.000
_cell.length_c   1.000
_cell.angle_alpha   90.00
_cell.angle_beta   90.00
_cell.angle_gamma   90.00
#
_symmetry.space_group_name_H-M   'P 1'
#
loop_
_entity.id
_entity.type
_entity.pdbx_description
1 polymer ?
#
loop_
_entity_poly.entity_id
_entity_poly.type
_entity_poly.pdbx_seq_one_letter_code
_entity_poly.pdbx_strand_id
1 'polypeptide(L)'
;MLSQSSGRFRYTSPLDFRYIAIEGPAGVGKSLLADRLGSRLDATVVLDDTENPFLADFYGERPGAGFQAQLFFTLSRHRQQTALRQNDLFSQLTICDYLFDRDKIYAYLNLDDNELYIYQRLYELLAQDVPSPDLVIFLQSPTDVLKRRIRERDRANPELPSLGDEYVRELNEAYNHFFFHYNATPLLVVETSQFDLSWGEEALGDLERQLRTMGKGTRYYVPRA
;
A
#
# COMPACT_ATOMS: atom_id res chain seq x y z
N MET A 1 47.70 15.32 9.12
CA MET A 1 46.27 15.55 9.12
C MET A 1 45.69 14.94 7.84
N LEU A 2 45.25 13.71 7.91
CA LEU A 2 44.65 13.01 6.78
C LEU A 2 43.13 12.90 7.04
N SER A 3 42.37 13.63 6.23
CA SER A 3 40.91 13.63 6.21
C SER A 3 40.44 12.28 5.70
N GLN A 4 39.76 11.49 6.55
CA GLN A 4 39.04 10.31 6.12
C GLN A 4 37.73 10.73 5.50
N SER A 5 37.66 10.68 4.15
CA SER A 5 36.42 10.76 3.43
C SER A 5 35.67 9.45 3.58
N SER A 6 34.57 9.47 4.32
CA SER A 6 33.61 8.38 4.40
C SER A 6 33.00 8.15 3.01
N GLY A 7 33.52 7.16 2.30
CA GLY A 7 32.99 6.71 1.05
C GLY A 7 31.57 6.15 1.22
N ARG A 8 30.55 6.93 0.86
CA ARG A 8 29.21 6.41 0.60
C ARG A 8 29.33 5.44 -0.59
N PHE A 9 29.21 4.15 -0.31
CA PHE A 9 28.99 3.16 -1.36
C PHE A 9 27.63 3.46 -2.01
N ARG A 10 27.63 4.24 -3.10
CA ARG A 10 26.49 4.35 -3.98
C ARG A 10 26.47 3.08 -4.83
N TYR A 11 25.50 2.23 -4.61
CA TYR A 11 25.16 1.18 -5.56
C TYR A 11 24.71 1.86 -6.87
N THR A 12 25.51 1.71 -7.92
CA THR A 12 25.39 2.52 -9.16
C THR A 12 24.55 1.85 -10.25
N SER A 13 23.80 0.80 -9.96
CA SER A 13 22.83 0.26 -10.92
C SER A 13 21.46 0.85 -10.62
N PRO A 14 20.79 1.52 -11.56
CA PRO A 14 19.41 1.95 -11.38
C PRO A 14 18.52 0.74 -11.08
N LEU A 15 17.45 0.94 -10.34
CA LEU A 15 16.38 -0.06 -10.25
C LEU A 15 15.73 -0.18 -11.63
N ASP A 16 15.38 -1.41 -12.01
CA ASP A 16 14.67 -1.67 -13.28
C ASP A 16 13.19 -1.25 -13.21
N PHE A 17 12.74 -0.78 -12.03
CA PHE A 17 11.36 -0.35 -11.76
C PHE A 17 11.28 1.17 -11.73
N ARG A 18 10.23 1.72 -12.33
CA ARG A 18 9.88 3.16 -12.31
C ARG A 18 8.66 3.45 -11.45
N TYR A 19 7.76 2.49 -11.30
CA TYR A 19 6.58 2.61 -10.46
C TYR A 19 6.46 1.39 -9.55
N ILE A 20 6.56 1.63 -8.23
CA ILE A 20 6.39 0.63 -7.17
C ILE A 20 5.13 0.99 -6.37
N ALA A 21 4.22 0.02 -6.20
CA ALA A 21 3.10 0.14 -5.28
C ALA A 21 3.38 -0.66 -4.00
N ILE A 22 3.16 -0.06 -2.83
CA ILE A 22 3.24 -0.74 -1.52
C ILE A 22 1.82 -0.96 -1.03
N GLU A 23 1.46 -2.20 -0.78
CA GLU A 23 0.12 -2.55 -0.37
C GLU A 23 0.09 -3.49 0.85
N GLY A 24 -1.07 -3.57 1.51
CA GLY A 24 -1.30 -4.42 2.68
C GLY A 24 -2.41 -3.89 3.59
N PRO A 25 -2.87 -4.66 4.58
CA PRO A 25 -3.98 -4.28 5.45
C PRO A 25 -3.67 -3.06 6.33
N ALA A 26 -4.70 -2.52 6.98
CA ALA A 26 -4.55 -1.44 7.95
C ALA A 26 -3.57 -1.84 9.07
N GLY A 27 -2.73 -0.90 9.51
CA GLY A 27 -1.76 -1.12 10.60
C GLY A 27 -0.47 -1.86 10.19
N VAL A 28 -0.30 -2.24 8.93
CA VAL A 28 0.90 -2.99 8.46
C VAL A 28 2.13 -2.11 8.20
N GLY A 29 1.97 -0.77 8.09
CA GLY A 29 3.08 0.19 7.97
C GLY A 29 3.41 0.66 6.55
N LYS A 30 2.45 0.65 5.63
CA LYS A 30 2.64 1.05 4.21
C LYS A 30 3.26 2.43 4.02
N SER A 31 2.60 3.46 4.55
CA SER A 31 3.01 4.86 4.32
C SER A 31 4.39 5.14 4.92
N LEU A 32 4.69 4.55 6.09
CA LEU A 32 6.00 4.67 6.70
C LEU A 32 7.11 4.03 5.84
N LEU A 33 6.84 2.85 5.26
CA LEU A 33 7.79 2.24 4.33
C LEU A 33 7.94 3.08 3.06
N ALA A 34 6.84 3.60 2.52
CA ALA A 34 6.87 4.45 1.32
C ALA A 34 7.77 5.68 1.53
N ASP A 35 7.62 6.38 2.65
CA ASP A 35 8.45 7.54 3.00
C ASP A 35 9.93 7.18 3.18
N ARG A 36 10.21 6.09 3.92
CA ARG A 36 11.59 5.65 4.17
C ARG A 36 12.29 5.18 2.91
N LEU A 37 11.61 4.35 2.13
CA LEU A 37 12.13 3.82 0.88
C LEU A 37 12.27 4.93 -0.18
N GLY A 38 11.29 5.84 -0.24
CA GLY A 38 11.31 7.02 -1.10
C GLY A 38 12.50 7.91 -0.82
N SER A 39 12.75 8.25 0.44
CA SER A 39 13.89 9.04 0.87
C SER A 39 15.23 8.36 0.53
N ARG A 40 15.30 7.03 0.69
CA ARG A 40 16.52 6.25 0.43
C ARG A 40 16.83 6.14 -1.07
N LEU A 41 15.82 6.00 -1.90
CA LEU A 41 15.95 5.78 -3.35
C LEU A 41 15.85 7.08 -4.17
N ASP A 42 15.68 8.23 -3.52
CA ASP A 42 15.43 9.53 -4.17
C ASP A 42 14.20 9.46 -5.11
N ALA A 43 13.12 8.85 -4.61
CA ALA A 43 11.89 8.60 -5.34
C ALA A 43 10.80 9.62 -4.98
N THR A 44 9.91 9.87 -5.94
CA THR A 44 8.66 10.58 -5.66
C THR A 44 7.71 9.67 -4.88
N VAL A 45 7.26 10.13 -3.70
CA VAL A 45 6.31 9.39 -2.87
C VAL A 45 4.90 9.94 -3.09
N VAL A 46 3.95 9.04 -3.32
CA VAL A 46 2.53 9.35 -3.48
C VAL A 46 1.76 8.58 -2.41
N LEU A 47 1.21 9.32 -1.47
CA LEU A 47 0.41 8.75 -0.38
C LEU A 47 -1.07 8.73 -0.76
N ASP A 48 -1.78 7.73 -0.24
CA ASP A 48 -3.23 7.61 -0.34
C ASP A 48 -3.91 8.80 0.34
N ASP A 49 -4.85 9.42 -0.36
CA ASP A 49 -5.72 10.43 0.22
C ASP A 49 -6.78 9.74 1.06
N THR A 50 -6.71 9.91 2.37
CA THR A 50 -7.64 9.28 3.32
C THR A 50 -8.84 10.15 3.65
N GLU A 51 -8.90 11.40 3.18
CA GLU A 51 -10.03 12.27 3.39
C GLU A 51 -11.24 11.80 2.54
N ASN A 52 -12.34 11.53 3.24
CA ASN A 52 -13.57 11.10 2.58
C ASN A 52 -14.78 11.60 3.38
N PRO A 53 -15.61 12.46 2.79
CA PRO A 53 -16.74 13.08 3.49
C PRO A 53 -17.83 12.09 3.93
N PHE A 54 -17.83 10.88 3.39
CA PHE A 54 -18.81 9.82 3.70
C PHE A 54 -18.35 8.87 4.80
N LEU A 55 -17.11 8.97 5.30
CA LEU A 55 -16.59 8.06 6.32
C LEU A 55 -17.34 8.15 7.65
N ALA A 56 -17.74 9.35 8.08
CA ALA A 56 -18.50 9.51 9.32
C ALA A 56 -19.85 8.77 9.23
N ASP A 57 -20.53 8.87 8.11
CA ASP A 57 -21.79 8.17 7.86
C ASP A 57 -21.60 6.66 7.70
N PHE A 58 -20.49 6.23 7.09
CA PHE A 58 -20.12 4.82 6.98
C PHE A 58 -19.87 4.18 8.36
N TYR A 59 -19.07 4.82 9.22
CA TYR A 59 -18.85 4.34 10.58
C TYR A 59 -20.10 4.45 11.48
N GLY A 60 -21.03 5.34 11.12
CA GLY A 60 -22.36 5.46 11.73
C GLY A 60 -23.39 4.45 11.18
N GLU A 61 -22.97 3.49 10.37
CA GLU A 61 -23.79 2.43 9.77
C GLU A 61 -25.02 2.97 9.01
N ARG A 62 -24.91 4.18 8.41
CA ARG A 62 -25.99 4.72 7.58
C ARG A 62 -26.17 3.91 6.31
N PRO A 63 -27.42 3.55 5.96
CA PRO A 63 -27.68 2.83 4.71
C PRO A 63 -27.12 3.55 3.47
N GLY A 64 -26.40 2.82 2.62
CA GLY A 64 -25.78 3.35 1.39
C GLY A 64 -24.49 4.17 1.59
N ALA A 65 -24.07 4.46 2.82
CA ALA A 65 -22.86 5.22 3.08
C ALA A 65 -21.59 4.45 2.68
N GLY A 66 -21.60 3.12 2.82
CA GLY A 66 -20.51 2.26 2.35
C GLY A 66 -20.26 2.41 0.85
N PHE A 67 -21.32 2.39 0.06
CA PHE A 67 -21.23 2.59 -1.38
C PHE A 67 -20.74 3.99 -1.76
N GLN A 68 -21.27 5.04 -1.09
CA GLN A 68 -20.81 6.41 -1.31
C GLN A 68 -19.33 6.59 -0.98
N ALA A 69 -18.89 6.07 0.17
CA ALA A 69 -17.50 6.11 0.59
C ALA A 69 -16.58 5.37 -0.40
N GLN A 70 -17.00 4.19 -0.86
CA GLN A 70 -16.25 3.38 -1.82
C GLN A 70 -16.11 4.09 -3.17
N LEU A 71 -17.19 4.67 -3.70
CA LEU A 71 -17.16 5.42 -4.96
C LEU A 71 -16.24 6.65 -4.85
N PHE A 72 -16.32 7.38 -3.74
CA PHE A 72 -15.48 8.56 -3.53
C PHE A 72 -13.99 8.18 -3.54
N PHE A 73 -13.58 7.15 -2.80
CA PHE A 73 -12.19 6.68 -2.79
C PHE A 73 -11.74 6.23 -4.17
N THR A 74 -12.53 5.42 -4.87
CA THR A 74 -12.19 4.93 -6.20
C THR A 74 -11.96 6.08 -7.19
N LEU A 75 -12.84 7.09 -7.18
CA LEU A 75 -12.73 8.27 -8.06
C LEU A 75 -11.54 9.18 -7.66
N SER A 76 -11.29 9.36 -6.37
CA SER A 76 -10.16 10.15 -5.87
C SER A 76 -8.82 9.51 -6.30
N ARG A 77 -8.67 8.20 -6.08
CA ARG A 77 -7.48 7.44 -6.49
C ARG A 77 -7.30 7.39 -8.00
N HIS A 78 -8.39 7.22 -8.76
CA HIS A 78 -8.34 7.29 -10.21
C HIS A 78 -7.79 8.63 -10.69
N ARG A 79 -8.32 9.75 -10.16
CA ARG A 79 -7.85 11.10 -10.49
C ARG A 79 -6.37 11.28 -10.12
N GLN A 80 -5.93 10.79 -8.96
CA GLN A 80 -4.55 10.87 -8.53
C GLN A 80 -3.63 10.06 -9.46
N GLN A 81 -3.99 8.82 -9.80
CA GLN A 81 -3.20 7.95 -10.67
C GLN A 81 -3.11 8.45 -12.12
N THR A 82 -4.21 8.98 -12.67
CA THR A 82 -4.21 9.55 -14.02
C THR A 82 -3.39 10.84 -14.10
N ALA A 83 -3.36 11.65 -13.03
CA ALA A 83 -2.50 12.84 -12.94
C ALA A 83 -1.01 12.45 -12.93
N LEU A 84 -0.63 11.36 -12.28
CA LEU A 84 0.74 10.84 -12.31
C LEU A 84 1.18 10.50 -13.74
N ARG A 85 0.31 9.85 -14.51
CA ARG A 85 0.56 9.49 -15.91
C ARG A 85 0.75 10.72 -16.81
N GLN A 86 -0.05 11.78 -16.59
CA GLN A 86 -0.01 12.99 -17.42
C GLN A 86 1.24 13.86 -17.19
N ASN A 87 1.78 13.85 -15.97
CA ASN A 87 2.91 14.71 -15.60
C ASN A 87 4.29 14.09 -15.85
N ASP A 88 4.36 12.95 -16.56
CA ASP A 88 5.60 12.21 -16.83
C ASP A 88 6.44 11.94 -15.57
N LEU A 89 5.75 11.80 -14.40
CA LEU A 89 6.38 11.56 -13.10
C LEU A 89 7.14 10.22 -13.07
N PHE A 90 6.91 9.34 -14.05
CA PHE A 90 7.66 8.10 -14.23
C PHE A 90 9.04 8.26 -14.91
N SER A 91 9.47 9.49 -15.19
CA SER A 91 10.86 9.76 -15.54
C SER A 91 11.82 9.48 -14.37
N GLN A 92 11.31 9.61 -13.13
CA GLN A 92 11.95 9.22 -11.87
C GLN A 92 11.19 8.06 -11.23
N LEU A 93 11.83 7.35 -10.29
CA LEU A 93 11.16 6.32 -9.51
C LEU A 93 9.99 6.94 -8.72
N THR A 94 8.81 6.35 -8.83
CA THR A 94 7.62 6.71 -8.06
C THR A 94 7.24 5.56 -7.14
N ILE A 95 6.93 5.86 -5.88
CA ILE A 95 6.47 4.90 -4.87
C ILE A 95 5.12 5.36 -4.38
N CYS A 96 4.07 4.52 -4.58
CA CYS A 96 2.75 4.75 -4.00
C CYS A 96 2.53 3.84 -2.79
N ASP A 97 1.87 4.33 -1.74
CA ASP A 97 1.51 3.53 -0.57
C ASP A 97 0.15 2.84 -0.71
N TYR A 98 -0.32 2.70 -1.95
CA TYR A 98 -1.51 1.95 -2.31
C TYR A 98 -1.41 1.39 -3.73
N LEU A 99 -2.15 0.30 -3.97
CA LEU A 99 -2.45 -0.25 -5.28
C LEU A 99 -3.90 0.10 -5.64
N PHE A 100 -4.18 0.53 -6.88
CA PHE A 100 -5.55 0.86 -7.29
C PHE A 100 -6.52 -0.32 -7.12
N ASP A 101 -6.05 -1.54 -7.36
CA ASP A 101 -6.82 -2.77 -7.19
C ASP A 101 -7.27 -3.05 -5.73
N ARG A 102 -6.69 -2.39 -4.73
CA ARG A 102 -7.14 -2.54 -3.32
C ARG A 102 -8.61 -2.20 -3.14
N ASP A 103 -9.12 -1.29 -3.98
CA ASP A 103 -10.53 -0.88 -3.91
C ASP A 103 -11.50 -2.05 -4.08
N LYS A 104 -11.11 -3.08 -4.84
CA LYS A 104 -11.89 -4.32 -4.97
C LYS A 104 -12.02 -5.04 -3.62
N ILE A 105 -10.95 -5.07 -2.82
CA ILE A 105 -10.94 -5.75 -1.50
C ILE A 105 -11.98 -5.10 -0.59
N TYR A 106 -11.97 -3.77 -0.51
CA TYR A 106 -12.92 -3.03 0.32
C TYR A 106 -14.35 -3.10 -0.21
N ALA A 107 -14.54 -3.06 -1.54
CA ALA A 107 -15.86 -3.22 -2.14
C ALA A 107 -16.49 -4.57 -1.82
N TYR A 108 -15.72 -5.67 -1.91
CA TYR A 108 -16.18 -6.99 -1.54
C TYR A 108 -16.57 -7.15 -0.06
N LEU A 109 -15.91 -6.41 0.83
CA LEU A 109 -16.19 -6.47 2.27
C LEU A 109 -17.38 -5.61 2.70
N ASN A 110 -17.63 -4.49 1.99
CA ASN A 110 -18.50 -3.43 2.52
C ASN A 110 -19.77 -3.21 1.69
N LEU A 111 -19.86 -3.76 0.48
CA LEU A 111 -20.98 -3.52 -0.43
C LEU A 111 -21.91 -4.72 -0.51
N ASP A 112 -23.20 -4.47 -0.65
CA ASP A 112 -24.16 -5.51 -1.01
C ASP A 112 -24.01 -5.94 -2.47
N ASP A 113 -24.73 -7.01 -2.88
CA ASP A 113 -24.62 -7.58 -4.23
C ASP A 113 -24.98 -6.58 -5.35
N ASN A 114 -25.95 -5.68 -5.13
CA ASN A 114 -26.38 -4.70 -6.12
C ASN A 114 -25.37 -3.56 -6.23
N GLU A 115 -24.91 -3.05 -5.09
CA GLU A 115 -23.88 -2.02 -4.98
C GLU A 115 -22.57 -2.52 -5.59
N LEU A 116 -22.17 -3.76 -5.27
CA LEU A 116 -20.97 -4.40 -5.79
C LEU A 116 -21.04 -4.55 -7.32
N TYR A 117 -22.19 -4.95 -7.87
CA TYR A 117 -22.37 -5.03 -9.32
C TYR A 117 -22.15 -3.68 -10.01
N ILE A 118 -22.74 -2.59 -9.47
CA ILE A 118 -22.57 -1.24 -10.02
C ILE A 118 -21.11 -0.80 -9.88
N TYR A 119 -20.50 -1.03 -8.71
CA TYR A 119 -19.10 -0.72 -8.44
C TYR A 119 -18.17 -1.40 -9.44
N GLN A 120 -18.35 -2.70 -9.70
CA GLN A 120 -17.51 -3.45 -10.63
C GLN A 120 -17.54 -2.86 -12.05
N ARG A 121 -18.72 -2.45 -12.53
CA ARG A 121 -18.87 -1.80 -13.83
C ARG A 121 -18.12 -0.47 -13.91
N LEU A 122 -18.23 0.34 -12.87
CA LEU A 122 -17.48 1.60 -12.78
C LEU A 122 -15.98 1.34 -12.71
N TYR A 123 -15.57 0.40 -11.87
CA TYR A 123 -14.15 0.04 -11.72
C TYR A 123 -13.52 -0.40 -13.04
N GLU A 124 -14.20 -1.27 -13.81
CA GLU A 124 -13.73 -1.73 -15.13
C GLU A 124 -13.48 -0.57 -16.12
N LEU A 125 -14.31 0.47 -16.07
CA LEU A 125 -14.13 1.67 -16.89
C LEU A 125 -12.92 2.50 -16.44
N LEU A 126 -12.81 2.74 -15.15
CA LEU A 126 -11.77 3.59 -14.58
C LEU A 126 -10.37 2.94 -14.67
N ALA A 127 -10.29 1.64 -14.46
CA ALA A 127 -9.03 0.90 -14.43
C ALA A 127 -8.28 0.92 -15.78
N GLN A 128 -8.97 1.21 -16.91
CA GLN A 128 -8.35 1.29 -18.23
C GLN A 128 -7.33 2.43 -18.35
N ASP A 129 -7.53 3.51 -17.59
CA ASP A 129 -6.69 4.69 -17.64
C ASP A 129 -5.61 4.72 -16.53
N VAL A 130 -5.68 3.80 -15.56
CA VAL A 130 -4.75 3.74 -14.43
C VAL A 130 -3.47 3.01 -14.85
N PRO A 131 -2.27 3.58 -14.59
CA PRO A 131 -1.01 2.89 -14.86
C PRO A 131 -0.83 1.68 -13.94
N SER A 132 -0.34 0.58 -14.50
CA SER A 132 0.05 -0.58 -13.71
C SER A 132 1.44 -0.37 -13.09
N PRO A 133 1.66 -0.76 -11.82
CA PRO A 133 3.00 -0.73 -11.24
C PRO A 133 3.92 -1.76 -11.91
N ASP A 134 5.23 -1.47 -11.93
CA ASP A 134 6.25 -2.43 -12.37
C ASP A 134 6.49 -3.51 -11.31
N LEU A 135 6.24 -3.20 -10.04
CA LEU A 135 6.39 -4.07 -8.89
C LEU A 135 5.39 -3.72 -7.81
N VAL A 136 4.82 -4.73 -7.17
CA VAL A 136 4.04 -4.56 -5.93
C VAL A 136 4.83 -5.13 -4.76
N ILE A 137 4.91 -4.35 -3.66
CA ILE A 137 5.40 -4.81 -2.36
C ILE A 137 4.17 -5.03 -1.48
N PHE A 138 3.85 -6.28 -1.18
CA PHE A 138 2.77 -6.63 -0.27
C PHE A 138 3.31 -6.85 1.13
N LEU A 139 2.93 -5.95 2.06
CA LEU A 139 3.25 -6.09 3.48
C LEU A 139 2.23 -6.99 4.15
N GLN A 140 2.71 -8.06 4.74
CA GLN A 140 1.91 -9.08 5.41
C GLN A 140 2.23 -9.14 6.91
N SER A 141 1.23 -9.39 7.74
CA SER A 141 1.40 -9.61 9.18
C SER A 141 0.24 -10.44 9.74
N PRO A 142 0.45 -11.23 10.80
CA PRO A 142 -0.64 -11.91 11.51
C PRO A 142 -1.68 -10.93 12.05
N THR A 143 -2.93 -11.36 12.08
CA THR A 143 -4.07 -10.54 12.52
C THR A 143 -3.87 -9.95 13.93
N ASP A 144 -3.33 -10.71 14.86
CA ASP A 144 -3.11 -10.25 16.24
C ASP A 144 -2.07 -9.12 16.32
N VAL A 145 -1.06 -9.16 15.45
CA VAL A 145 -0.07 -8.08 15.34
C VAL A 145 -0.72 -6.82 14.79
N LEU A 146 -1.56 -6.93 13.75
CA LEU A 146 -2.31 -5.80 13.19
C LEU A 146 -3.24 -5.17 14.21
N LYS A 147 -4.03 -5.98 14.93
CA LYS A 147 -4.92 -5.51 16.02
C LYS A 147 -4.15 -4.73 17.08
N ARG A 148 -3.00 -5.24 17.51
CA ARG A 148 -2.14 -4.54 18.48
C ARG A 148 -1.68 -3.18 17.95
N ARG A 149 -1.13 -3.13 16.72
CA ARG A 149 -0.64 -1.90 16.09
C ARG A 149 -1.76 -0.87 15.87
N ILE A 150 -2.95 -1.31 15.48
CA ILE A 150 -4.12 -0.44 15.32
C ILE A 150 -4.54 0.14 16.66
N ARG A 151 -4.61 -0.66 17.72
CA ARG A 151 -4.94 -0.15 19.07
C ARG A 151 -3.89 0.84 19.60
N GLU A 152 -2.60 0.64 19.30
CA GLU A 152 -1.53 1.57 19.67
C GLU A 152 -1.68 2.88 18.90
N ARG A 153 -1.98 2.83 17.59
CA ARG A 153 -2.28 4.01 16.76
C ARG A 153 -3.50 4.78 17.29
N ASP A 154 -4.59 4.09 17.61
CA ASP A 154 -5.85 4.69 18.06
C ASP A 154 -5.69 5.35 19.45
N ARG A 155 -4.83 4.80 20.32
CA ARG A 155 -4.49 5.45 21.60
C ARG A 155 -3.69 6.74 21.39
N ALA A 156 -2.83 6.78 20.38
CA ALA A 156 -2.04 7.96 20.05
C ALA A 156 -2.88 9.03 19.33
N ASN A 157 -3.95 8.63 18.64
CA ASN A 157 -4.79 9.51 17.82
C ASN A 157 -6.29 9.17 18.05
N PRO A 158 -6.86 9.58 19.20
CA PRO A 158 -8.22 9.23 19.59
C PRO A 158 -9.33 9.77 18.67
N GLU A 159 -8.99 10.75 17.83
CA GLU A 159 -9.88 11.35 16.82
C GLU A 159 -10.09 10.46 15.59
N LEU A 160 -9.22 9.47 15.38
CA LEU A 160 -9.35 8.54 14.27
C LEU A 160 -10.43 7.50 14.57
N PRO A 161 -11.27 7.14 13.60
CA PRO A 161 -12.23 6.07 13.78
C PRO A 161 -11.51 4.74 14.02
N SER A 162 -11.94 4.03 15.08
CA SER A 162 -11.38 2.74 15.44
C SER A 162 -11.97 1.63 14.57
N LEU A 163 -11.11 0.75 14.08
CA LEU A 163 -11.54 -0.45 13.37
C LEU A 163 -11.86 -1.57 14.35
N GLY A 164 -13.04 -2.18 14.25
CA GLY A 164 -13.43 -3.32 15.07
C GLY A 164 -12.50 -4.53 14.81
N ASP A 165 -12.25 -5.31 15.86
CA ASP A 165 -11.35 -6.47 15.82
C ASP A 165 -11.76 -7.51 14.76
N GLU A 166 -13.07 -7.70 14.55
CA GLU A 166 -13.61 -8.62 13.56
C GLU A 166 -13.35 -8.10 12.15
N TYR A 167 -13.62 -6.83 11.90
CA TYR A 167 -13.33 -6.21 10.60
C TYR A 167 -11.83 -6.26 10.24
N VAL A 168 -10.94 -6.07 11.21
CA VAL A 168 -9.48 -6.21 10.99
C VAL A 168 -9.13 -7.64 10.59
N ARG A 169 -9.79 -8.65 11.16
CA ARG A 169 -9.60 -10.06 10.79
C ARG A 169 -10.05 -10.31 9.35
N GLU A 170 -11.29 -9.91 9.02
CA GLU A 170 -11.86 -10.09 7.68
C GLU A 170 -11.05 -9.37 6.61
N LEU A 171 -10.63 -8.13 6.89
CA LEU A 171 -9.80 -7.35 6.00
C LEU A 171 -8.45 -8.04 5.74
N ASN A 172 -7.79 -8.55 6.80
CA ASN A 172 -6.53 -9.26 6.64
C ASN A 172 -6.68 -10.56 5.83
N GLU A 173 -7.74 -11.31 6.07
CA GLU A 173 -8.06 -12.52 5.28
C GLU A 173 -8.32 -12.18 3.81
N ALA A 174 -9.07 -11.11 3.53
CA ALA A 174 -9.35 -10.66 2.17
C ALA A 174 -8.08 -10.20 1.43
N TYR A 175 -7.20 -9.47 2.12
CA TYR A 175 -5.88 -9.10 1.56
C TYR A 175 -5.03 -10.32 1.24
N ASN A 176 -4.92 -11.27 2.16
CA ASN A 176 -4.15 -12.49 1.94
C ASN A 176 -4.71 -13.31 0.78
N HIS A 177 -6.05 -13.43 0.68
CA HIS A 177 -6.71 -14.12 -0.43
C HIS A 177 -6.43 -13.41 -1.76
N PHE A 178 -6.57 -12.08 -1.82
CA PHE A 178 -6.32 -11.30 -3.03
C PHE A 178 -4.87 -11.48 -3.51
N PHE A 179 -3.89 -11.29 -2.63
CA PHE A 179 -2.47 -11.37 -3.00
C PHE A 179 -1.97 -12.79 -3.23
N PHE A 180 -2.62 -13.79 -2.67
CA PHE A 180 -2.34 -15.19 -3.01
C PHE A 180 -2.61 -15.50 -4.50
N HIS A 181 -3.62 -14.85 -5.09
CA HIS A 181 -3.98 -15.01 -6.50
C HIS A 181 -3.41 -13.91 -7.41
N TYR A 182 -2.69 -12.94 -6.84
CA TYR A 182 -2.16 -11.81 -7.61
C TYR A 182 -1.02 -12.25 -8.53
N ASN A 183 -1.16 -11.94 -9.82
CA ASN A 183 -0.18 -12.29 -10.86
C ASN A 183 -0.03 -11.21 -11.96
N ALA A 184 -0.63 -10.04 -11.76
CA ALA A 184 -0.63 -8.98 -12.77
C ALA A 184 0.78 -8.39 -12.99
N THR A 185 1.57 -8.27 -11.92
CA THR A 185 2.95 -7.74 -11.94
C THR A 185 3.82 -8.55 -10.98
N PRO A 186 5.15 -8.40 -11.00
CA PRO A 186 6.03 -8.96 -9.98
C PRO A 186 5.55 -8.58 -8.58
N LEU A 187 5.62 -9.52 -7.62
CA LEU A 187 5.12 -9.37 -6.26
C LEU A 187 6.22 -9.72 -5.25
N LEU A 188 6.60 -8.76 -4.41
CA LEU A 188 7.45 -9.00 -3.24
C LEU A 188 6.58 -9.03 -1.99
N VAL A 189 6.38 -10.21 -1.41
CA VAL A 189 5.67 -10.39 -0.14
C VAL A 189 6.64 -10.22 1.01
N VAL A 190 6.38 -9.24 1.88
CA VAL A 190 7.25 -8.90 3.02
C VAL A 190 6.51 -9.19 4.32
N GLU A 191 7.03 -10.14 5.09
CA GLU A 191 6.51 -10.48 6.41
C GLU A 191 7.00 -9.49 7.47
N THR A 192 6.09 -8.83 8.19
CA THR A 192 6.41 -7.75 9.13
C THR A 192 6.07 -8.06 10.59
N SER A 193 5.77 -9.31 10.94
CA SER A 193 5.27 -9.67 12.28
C SER A 193 6.26 -9.41 13.40
N GLN A 194 7.53 -9.74 13.17
CA GLN A 194 8.62 -9.62 14.15
C GLN A 194 9.50 -8.39 13.91
N PHE A 195 9.06 -7.52 13.01
CA PHE A 195 9.87 -6.42 12.54
C PHE A 195 9.37 -5.09 13.14
N ASP A 196 10.31 -4.26 13.61
CA ASP A 196 10.00 -2.88 13.98
C ASP A 196 9.72 -2.07 12.71
N LEU A 197 8.50 -1.51 12.61
CA LEU A 197 8.08 -0.70 11.48
C LEU A 197 8.93 0.56 11.27
N SER A 198 9.86 0.89 12.16
CA SER A 198 10.76 2.04 12.00
C SER A 198 11.64 1.95 10.74
N TRP A 199 11.79 0.76 10.19
CA TRP A 199 12.61 0.51 8.99
C TRP A 199 14.00 1.15 9.09
N GLY A 200 14.80 0.66 10.05
CA GLY A 200 16.19 1.11 10.23
C GLY A 200 17.03 0.90 8.97
N GLU A 201 18.17 1.57 8.90
CA GLU A 201 19.05 1.60 7.72
C GLU A 201 19.46 0.21 7.21
N GLU A 202 19.67 -0.74 8.11
CA GLU A 202 20.06 -2.12 7.75
C GLU A 202 18.90 -2.84 7.02
N ALA A 203 17.69 -2.75 7.56
CA ALA A 203 16.49 -3.37 6.98
C ALA A 203 16.14 -2.75 5.63
N LEU A 204 16.21 -1.41 5.50
CA LEU A 204 16.03 -0.74 4.23
C LEU A 204 17.09 -1.14 3.20
N GLY A 205 18.36 -1.27 3.63
CA GLY A 205 19.44 -1.72 2.77
C GLY A 205 19.25 -3.16 2.29
N ASP A 206 18.69 -4.03 3.13
CA ASP A 206 18.38 -5.40 2.76
C ASP A 206 17.17 -5.45 1.80
N LEU A 207 16.11 -4.69 2.10
CA LEU A 207 14.96 -4.56 1.20
C LEU A 207 15.39 -4.04 -0.18
N GLU A 208 16.24 -3.01 -0.23
CA GLU A 208 16.78 -2.50 -1.48
C GLU A 208 17.52 -3.58 -2.28
N ARG A 209 18.31 -4.45 -1.63
CA ARG A 209 18.96 -5.59 -2.30
C ARG A 209 17.93 -6.56 -2.86
N GLN A 210 16.83 -6.83 -2.14
CA GLN A 210 15.74 -7.66 -2.66
C GLN A 210 15.12 -7.03 -3.91
N LEU A 211 14.87 -5.72 -3.92
CA LEU A 211 14.33 -5.00 -5.07
C LEU A 211 15.27 -5.07 -6.28
N ARG A 212 16.58 -4.86 -6.08
CA ARG A 212 17.58 -4.91 -7.18
C ARG A 212 17.74 -6.29 -7.81
N THR A 213 17.39 -7.34 -7.09
CA THR A 213 17.46 -8.73 -7.56
C THR A 213 16.10 -9.32 -7.90
N MET A 214 15.04 -8.49 -7.82
CA MET A 214 13.68 -8.95 -8.11
C MET A 214 13.54 -9.25 -9.60
N GLY A 215 13.02 -10.46 -9.88
CA GLY A 215 12.63 -10.90 -11.22
C GLY A 215 11.11 -10.95 -11.36
N LYS A 216 10.64 -11.72 -12.36
CA LYS A 216 9.22 -12.00 -12.55
C LYS A 216 8.69 -12.94 -11.46
N GLY A 217 7.37 -12.88 -11.23
CA GLY A 217 6.65 -13.76 -10.30
C GLY A 217 6.67 -13.26 -8.87
N THR A 218 6.44 -14.16 -7.92
CA THR A 218 6.32 -13.83 -6.50
C THR A 218 7.56 -14.24 -5.73
N ARG A 219 8.05 -13.36 -4.86
CA ARG A 219 9.14 -13.63 -3.91
C ARG A 219 8.67 -13.32 -2.50
N TYR A 220 9.04 -14.18 -1.55
CA TYR A 220 8.79 -13.98 -0.13
C TYR A 220 10.06 -13.52 0.57
N TYR A 221 9.92 -12.53 1.45
CA TYR A 221 11.03 -11.95 2.19
C TYR A 221 10.64 -11.68 3.64
N VAL A 222 11.49 -12.08 4.55
CA VAL A 222 11.39 -11.79 5.99
C VAL A 222 12.54 -10.88 6.36
N PRO A 223 12.29 -9.60 6.70
CA PRO A 223 13.33 -8.70 7.16
C PRO A 223 14.03 -9.26 8.41
N ARG A 224 15.33 -9.09 8.48
CA ARG A 224 16.09 -9.40 9.70
C ARG A 224 15.85 -8.28 10.72
N ALA A 225 15.53 -8.67 11.96
CA ALA A 225 15.39 -7.77 13.09
C ALA A 225 16.75 -7.16 13.50
#